data_0f87d43c4fb37a7f3c20502c20dd3112
#
_entry.id   0f87d43c4fb37a7f3c20502c20dd3112
#
_cell.length_a   1.000
_cell.length_b   1.000
_cell.length_c   1.000
_cell.angle_alpha   90.00
_cell.angle_beta   90.00
_cell.angle_gamma   90.00
#
_symmetry.space_group_name_H-M   'P 1'
#
loop_
_entity.id
_entity.type
_entity.pdbx_description
1 polymer ?
#
loop_
_entity_poly.entity_id
_entity_poly.type
_entity_poly.pdbx_seq_one_letter_code
_entity_poly.pdbx_strand_id
1 'polypeptide(L)'
;MALLDSALRPAALSRPLSLVLASASPRRQELLAQLGVAFTVLPSHIPEEHPAAPPTEAIAAVALAKARAVALRLSPDARAVVLGADTEVVLDGRLLGKPRDAADAARILRELRGRGHEVITGVALVAPGREEATAVTTRVTMRDYSDAEIEAYVATGEPLDKAGAYGVQGLGVRLVARVDGCVTNVVGLPVSTTRRLLERWGVL
;
A
#
# COMPACT_ATOMS: atom_id res chain seq x y z
N MET A 1 -36.39 38.18 -40.36
CA MET A 1 -37.06 37.31 -39.38
C MET A 1 -36.50 35.91 -39.60
N ALA A 2 -35.47 35.55 -38.88
CA ALA A 2 -34.97 34.18 -38.81
C ALA A 2 -34.35 34.01 -37.43
N LEU A 3 -35.11 33.34 -36.59
CA LEU A 3 -34.83 33.03 -35.18
C LEU A 3 -34.00 31.74 -35.08
N LEU A 4 -32.94 31.83 -34.26
CA LEU A 4 -32.58 30.84 -33.26
C LEU A 4 -32.63 29.37 -33.66
N ASP A 5 -31.45 28.80 -33.85
CA ASP A 5 -31.21 27.43 -33.43
C ASP A 5 -29.90 27.37 -32.68
N SER A 6 -29.94 27.76 -31.40
CA SER A 6 -28.90 27.51 -30.41
C SER A 6 -29.12 26.09 -29.90
N ALA A 7 -28.69 25.11 -30.71
CA ALA A 7 -28.69 23.72 -30.29
C ALA A 7 -27.84 23.58 -29.04
N LEU A 8 -28.50 23.42 -27.91
CA LEU A 8 -27.97 22.88 -26.65
C LEU A 8 -27.19 21.59 -26.97
N ARG A 9 -25.87 21.72 -27.02
CA ARG A 9 -24.97 20.54 -26.96
C ARG A 9 -25.28 19.85 -25.61
N PRO A 10 -25.78 18.62 -25.63
CA PRO A 10 -25.93 17.89 -24.38
C PRO A 10 -24.55 17.86 -23.70
N ALA A 11 -24.51 18.30 -22.44
CA ALA A 11 -23.33 18.16 -21.60
C ALA A 11 -22.89 16.70 -21.72
N ALA A 12 -21.72 16.46 -22.30
CA ALA A 12 -21.15 15.14 -22.41
C ALA A 12 -21.11 14.60 -20.98
N LEU A 13 -21.96 13.62 -20.67
CA LEU A 13 -21.95 12.88 -19.42
C LEU A 13 -20.50 12.36 -19.28
N SER A 14 -19.73 13.03 -18.45
CA SER A 14 -18.33 12.64 -18.24
C SER A 14 -18.33 11.24 -17.67
N ARG A 15 -17.85 10.26 -18.46
CA ARG A 15 -17.72 8.87 -17.98
C ARG A 15 -16.98 8.91 -16.64
N PRO A 16 -17.45 8.17 -15.62
CA PRO A 16 -16.80 8.14 -14.33
C PRO A 16 -15.33 7.71 -14.48
N LEU A 17 -14.47 8.23 -13.62
CA LEU A 17 -13.07 7.79 -13.53
C LEU A 17 -13.05 6.31 -13.11
N SER A 18 -12.30 5.48 -13.81
CA SER A 18 -12.06 4.11 -13.40
C SER A 18 -10.86 4.05 -12.45
N LEU A 19 -10.95 3.24 -11.39
CA LEU A 19 -9.84 3.01 -10.48
C LEU A 19 -9.11 1.73 -10.84
N VAL A 20 -7.77 1.79 -10.90
CA VAL A 20 -6.90 0.63 -11.13
C VAL A 20 -5.96 0.46 -9.94
N LEU A 21 -5.95 -0.70 -9.31
CA LEU A 21 -5.01 -1.04 -8.23
C LEU A 21 -3.75 -1.70 -8.80
N ALA A 22 -2.61 -1.03 -8.67
CA ALA A 22 -1.30 -1.49 -9.13
C ALA A 22 -0.64 -2.48 -8.15
N SER A 23 -1.39 -3.46 -7.64
CA SER A 23 -0.88 -4.41 -6.64
C SER A 23 -1.54 -5.77 -6.75
N ALA A 24 -0.75 -6.84 -6.65
CA ALA A 24 -1.24 -8.22 -6.56
C ALA A 24 -1.69 -8.61 -5.14
N SER A 25 -1.40 -7.80 -4.11
CA SER A 25 -1.66 -8.13 -2.70
C SER A 25 -3.15 -8.31 -2.43
N PRO A 26 -3.61 -9.51 -1.99
CA PRO A 26 -5.01 -9.74 -1.62
C PRO A 26 -5.46 -8.82 -0.48
N ARG A 27 -4.59 -8.57 0.51
CA ARG A 27 -4.86 -7.69 1.65
C ARG A 27 -5.17 -6.26 1.20
N ARG A 28 -4.43 -5.71 0.22
CA ARG A 28 -4.72 -4.38 -0.35
C ARG A 28 -6.03 -4.34 -1.10
N GLN A 29 -6.37 -5.41 -1.82
CA GLN A 29 -7.65 -5.53 -2.51
C GLN A 29 -8.83 -5.53 -1.53
N GLU A 30 -8.73 -6.33 -0.46
CA GLU A 30 -9.73 -6.39 0.61
C GLU A 30 -9.91 -5.04 1.31
N LEU A 31 -8.81 -4.34 1.62
CA LEU A 31 -8.86 -3.01 2.23
C LEU A 31 -9.45 -1.96 1.30
N LEU A 32 -9.11 -1.99 0.01
CA LEU A 32 -9.64 -1.06 -0.97
C LEU A 32 -11.14 -1.29 -1.21
N ALA A 33 -11.58 -2.54 -1.22
CA ALA A 33 -12.99 -2.90 -1.37
C ALA A 33 -13.88 -2.33 -0.23
N GLN A 34 -13.33 -2.13 0.98
CA GLN A 34 -14.04 -1.50 2.10
C GLN A 34 -14.46 -0.05 1.82
N LEU A 35 -13.86 0.58 0.83
CA LEU A 35 -14.25 1.94 0.40
C LEU A 35 -15.51 1.98 -0.46
N GLY A 36 -16.01 0.82 -0.92
CA GLY A 36 -17.21 0.71 -1.75
C GLY A 36 -17.02 1.22 -3.19
N VAL A 37 -15.78 1.44 -3.62
CA VAL A 37 -15.45 1.87 -4.99
C VAL A 37 -15.14 0.66 -5.86
N ALA A 38 -15.64 0.66 -7.09
CA ALA A 38 -15.27 -0.37 -8.08
C ALA A 38 -13.84 -0.10 -8.57
N PHE A 39 -13.03 -1.16 -8.67
CA PHE A 39 -11.67 -1.09 -9.19
C PHE A 39 -11.30 -2.34 -9.97
N THR A 40 -10.29 -2.22 -10.82
CA THR A 40 -9.63 -3.35 -11.49
C THR A 40 -8.24 -3.56 -10.91
N VAL A 41 -7.76 -4.79 -10.95
CA VAL A 41 -6.42 -5.14 -10.44
C VAL A 41 -5.48 -5.35 -11.62
N LEU A 42 -4.37 -4.60 -11.63
CA LEU A 42 -3.32 -4.72 -12.64
C LEU A 42 -1.95 -4.59 -11.95
N PRO A 43 -1.31 -5.70 -11.54
CA PRO A 43 -0.04 -5.65 -10.83
C PRO A 43 1.08 -4.97 -11.64
N SER A 44 1.94 -4.20 -10.95
CA SER A 44 3.02 -3.43 -11.57
C SER A 44 4.17 -4.31 -12.06
N HIS A 45 4.50 -5.38 -11.32
CA HIS A 45 5.65 -6.29 -11.58
C HIS A 45 7.00 -5.57 -11.73
N ILE A 46 7.18 -4.41 -11.10
CA ILE A 46 8.48 -3.73 -11.07
C ILE A 46 9.29 -4.17 -9.84
N PRO A 47 10.63 -4.10 -9.88
CA PRO A 47 11.47 -4.26 -8.70
C PRO A 47 11.10 -3.26 -7.60
N GLU A 48 11.16 -3.71 -6.35
CA GLU A 48 10.90 -2.87 -5.16
C GLU A 48 12.23 -2.30 -4.65
N GLU A 49 12.89 -1.47 -5.47
CA GLU A 49 14.15 -0.82 -5.12
C GLU A 49 13.88 0.53 -4.47
N HIS A 50 14.23 0.66 -3.20
CA HIS A 50 14.06 1.90 -2.45
C HIS A 50 15.23 2.84 -2.71
N PRO A 51 14.98 4.10 -3.13
CA PRO A 51 16.05 5.07 -3.30
C PRO A 51 16.73 5.42 -1.96
N ALA A 52 17.97 5.90 -2.05
CA ALA A 52 18.71 6.40 -0.89
C ALA A 52 18.12 7.75 -0.43
N ALA A 53 17.06 7.68 0.36
CA ALA A 53 16.30 8.80 0.89
C ALA A 53 15.75 8.42 2.28
N PRO A 54 15.20 9.38 3.06
CA PRO A 54 14.46 9.04 4.28
C PRO A 54 13.38 7.98 4.02
N PRO A 55 13.13 7.03 4.94
CA PRO A 55 12.25 5.90 4.69
C PRO A 55 10.86 6.26 4.15
N THR A 56 10.24 7.33 4.67
CA THR A 56 8.93 7.80 4.21
C THR A 56 8.94 8.24 2.74
N GLU A 57 10.00 8.92 2.31
CA GLU A 57 10.16 9.37 0.93
C GLU A 57 10.48 8.19 0.00
N ALA A 58 11.38 7.31 0.43
CA ALA A 58 11.77 6.13 -0.34
C ALA A 58 10.58 5.21 -0.63
N ILE A 59 9.75 4.93 0.39
CA ILE A 59 8.58 4.07 0.27
C ILE A 59 7.47 4.73 -0.55
N ALA A 60 7.25 6.05 -0.40
CA ALA A 60 6.32 6.79 -1.24
C ALA A 60 6.76 6.81 -2.72
N ALA A 61 8.07 6.90 -2.98
CA ALA A 61 8.63 6.85 -4.32
C ALA A 61 8.40 5.48 -5.00
N VAL A 62 8.54 4.37 -4.26
CA VAL A 62 8.24 3.03 -4.78
C VAL A 62 6.75 2.88 -5.07
N ALA A 63 5.87 3.37 -4.18
CA ALA A 63 4.43 3.38 -4.43
C ALA A 63 4.08 4.15 -5.72
N LEU A 64 4.71 5.30 -5.94
CA LEU A 64 4.55 6.12 -7.14
C LEU A 64 5.08 5.40 -8.39
N ALA A 65 6.25 4.79 -8.31
CA ALA A 65 6.83 4.02 -9.41
C ALA A 65 5.91 2.85 -9.83
N LYS A 66 5.31 2.14 -8.87
CA LYS A 66 4.30 1.09 -9.14
C LYS A 66 3.09 1.65 -9.88
N ALA A 67 2.54 2.78 -9.44
CA ALA A 67 1.40 3.42 -10.10
C ALA A 67 1.74 3.88 -11.53
N ARG A 68 2.89 4.53 -11.71
CA ARG A 68 3.37 4.98 -13.04
C ARG A 68 3.56 3.83 -14.02
N ALA A 69 4.18 2.73 -13.57
CA ALA A 69 4.41 1.56 -14.40
C ALA A 69 3.12 0.94 -14.93
N VAL A 70 2.04 0.98 -14.15
CA VAL A 70 0.72 0.52 -14.57
C VAL A 70 0.04 1.56 -15.45
N ALA A 71 0.13 2.85 -15.13
CA ALA A 71 -0.46 3.92 -15.93
C ALA A 71 0.06 3.92 -17.38
N LEU A 72 1.35 3.63 -17.58
CA LEU A 72 1.97 3.51 -18.91
C LEU A 72 1.44 2.32 -19.74
N ARG A 73 0.78 1.35 -19.12
CA ARG A 73 0.19 0.17 -19.79
C ARG A 73 -1.27 0.39 -20.16
N LEU A 74 -1.88 1.46 -19.71
CA LEU A 74 -3.26 1.82 -20.04
C LEU A 74 -3.32 2.60 -21.36
N SER A 75 -4.48 2.53 -22.04
CA SER A 75 -4.70 3.36 -23.23
C SER A 75 -4.58 4.84 -22.86
N PRO A 76 -3.99 5.70 -23.72
CA PRO A 76 -3.97 7.15 -23.51
C PRO A 76 -5.37 7.77 -23.30
N ASP A 77 -6.41 7.16 -23.89
CA ASP A 77 -7.81 7.59 -23.75
C ASP A 77 -8.50 7.04 -22.50
N ALA A 78 -7.80 6.19 -21.73
CA ALA A 78 -8.34 5.65 -20.50
C ALA A 78 -8.50 6.76 -19.44
N ARG A 79 -9.72 7.04 -19.05
CA ARG A 79 -10.02 7.93 -17.91
C ARG A 79 -9.83 7.16 -16.61
N ALA A 80 -8.59 6.78 -16.33
CA ALA A 80 -8.24 5.93 -15.21
C ALA A 80 -7.34 6.67 -14.22
N VAL A 81 -7.58 6.41 -12.94
CA VAL A 81 -6.66 6.73 -11.83
C VAL A 81 -6.03 5.44 -11.37
N VAL A 82 -4.71 5.41 -11.32
CA VAL A 82 -3.95 4.23 -10.86
C VAL A 82 -3.50 4.46 -9.42
N LEU A 83 -3.88 3.54 -8.54
CA LEU A 83 -3.47 3.50 -7.14
C LEU A 83 -2.29 2.54 -6.97
N GLY A 84 -1.14 3.06 -6.59
CA GLY A 84 0.03 2.29 -6.16
C GLY A 84 0.19 2.32 -4.65
N ALA A 85 0.74 1.25 -4.08
CA ALA A 85 1.08 1.21 -2.66
C ALA A 85 2.34 0.36 -2.43
N ASP A 86 3.13 0.78 -1.43
CA ASP A 86 4.29 0.06 -0.95
C ASP A 86 4.32 0.06 0.57
N THR A 87 4.79 -1.03 1.23
CA THR A 87 4.75 -1.15 2.69
C THR A 87 6.03 -1.79 3.18
N GLU A 88 6.70 -1.11 4.11
CA GLU A 88 7.94 -1.55 4.70
C GLU A 88 7.94 -1.45 6.23
N VAL A 89 8.75 -2.29 6.85
CA VAL A 89 9.07 -2.25 8.28
C VAL A 89 10.42 -1.57 8.46
N VAL A 90 10.46 -0.56 9.30
CA VAL A 90 11.65 0.26 9.56
C VAL A 90 12.06 0.12 11.02
N LEU A 91 13.27 -0.37 11.26
CA LEU A 91 13.87 -0.48 12.58
C LEU A 91 15.15 0.35 12.63
N ASP A 92 15.21 1.33 13.53
CA ASP A 92 16.36 2.24 13.67
C ASP A 92 16.75 2.92 12.33
N GLY A 93 15.77 3.36 11.55
CA GLY A 93 15.97 3.99 10.24
C GLY A 93 16.31 3.00 9.10
N ARG A 94 16.42 1.72 9.35
CA ARG A 94 16.77 0.68 8.38
C ARG A 94 15.52 -0.10 7.94
N LEU A 95 15.32 -0.25 6.63
CA LEU A 95 14.31 -1.10 6.03
C LEU A 95 14.67 -2.58 6.26
N LEU A 96 13.72 -3.37 6.77
CA LEU A 96 13.94 -4.79 7.01
C LEU A 96 13.57 -5.67 5.82
N GLY A 97 12.63 -5.20 4.98
CA GLY A 97 12.15 -5.95 3.83
C GLY A 97 11.42 -7.24 4.17
N LYS A 98 11.16 -8.05 3.14
CA LYS A 98 10.64 -9.41 3.28
C LYS A 98 11.79 -10.38 3.58
N PRO A 99 11.57 -11.40 4.43
CA PRO A 99 12.59 -12.42 4.66
C PRO A 99 12.85 -13.22 3.38
N ARG A 100 14.12 -13.60 3.17
CA ARG A 100 14.55 -14.42 2.04
C ARG A 100 14.17 -15.90 2.21
N ASP A 101 14.13 -16.34 3.47
CA ASP A 101 13.84 -17.70 3.88
C ASP A 101 13.39 -17.77 5.36
N ALA A 102 13.12 -18.95 5.86
CA ALA A 102 12.71 -19.18 7.25
C ALA A 102 13.77 -18.74 8.28
N ALA A 103 15.06 -18.93 7.97
CA ALA A 103 16.14 -18.53 8.87
C ALA A 103 16.24 -17.01 8.96
N ASP A 104 16.08 -16.30 7.84
CA ASP A 104 16.04 -14.84 7.79
C ASP A 104 14.79 -14.29 8.49
N ALA A 105 13.63 -14.96 8.35
CA ALA A 105 12.43 -14.61 9.10
C ALA A 105 12.66 -14.69 10.62
N ALA A 106 13.27 -15.77 11.10
CA ALA A 106 13.60 -15.91 12.51
C ALA A 106 14.60 -14.86 12.98
N ARG A 107 15.59 -14.51 12.17
CA ARG A 107 16.55 -13.43 12.48
C ARG A 107 15.85 -12.08 12.61
N ILE A 108 14.99 -11.71 11.65
CA ILE A 108 14.22 -10.46 11.68
C ILE A 108 13.34 -10.41 12.93
N LEU A 109 12.62 -11.49 13.24
CA LEU A 109 11.77 -11.54 14.43
C LEU A 109 12.57 -11.39 15.73
N ARG A 110 13.80 -11.97 15.83
CA ARG A 110 14.67 -11.73 16.99
C ARG A 110 15.12 -10.29 17.11
N GLU A 111 15.39 -9.59 16.00
CA GLU A 111 15.72 -8.18 16.02
C GLU A 111 14.55 -7.30 16.48
N LEU A 112 13.31 -7.69 16.19
CA LEU A 112 12.10 -6.95 16.56
C LEU A 112 11.60 -7.25 17.97
N ARG A 113 11.97 -8.38 18.56
CA ARG A 113 11.50 -8.85 19.87
C ARG A 113 11.68 -7.80 20.96
N GLY A 114 10.59 -7.50 21.69
CA GLY A 114 10.58 -6.54 22.81
C GLY A 114 10.81 -5.08 22.39
N ARG A 115 10.80 -4.78 21.08
CA ARG A 115 11.17 -3.44 20.56
C ARG A 115 10.00 -2.77 19.84
N GLY A 116 10.07 -1.45 19.80
CA GLY A 116 9.24 -0.63 18.92
C GLY A 116 9.92 -0.41 17.58
N HIS A 117 9.13 -0.44 16.51
CA HIS A 117 9.56 -0.15 15.14
C HIS A 117 8.44 0.59 14.41
N GLU A 118 8.71 1.05 13.21
CA GLU A 118 7.74 1.74 12.36
C GLU A 118 7.31 0.84 11.20
N VAL A 119 6.02 0.88 10.88
CA VAL A 119 5.49 0.35 9.62
C VAL A 119 5.04 1.54 8.79
N ILE A 120 5.62 1.68 7.62
CA ILE A 120 5.36 2.79 6.71
C ILE A 120 4.72 2.25 5.44
N THR A 121 3.57 2.82 5.07
CA THR A 121 2.94 2.54 3.77
C THR A 121 2.90 3.81 2.94
N GLY A 122 3.54 3.79 1.79
CA GLY A 122 3.39 4.75 0.73
C GLY A 122 2.13 4.47 -0.09
N VAL A 123 1.41 5.53 -0.44
CA VAL A 123 0.23 5.49 -1.32
C VAL A 123 0.41 6.54 -2.39
N ALA A 124 0.19 6.18 -3.64
CA ALA A 124 0.29 7.09 -4.76
C ALA A 124 -0.89 6.96 -5.72
N LEU A 125 -1.30 8.08 -6.30
CA LEU A 125 -2.26 8.14 -7.40
C LEU A 125 -1.60 8.74 -8.63
N VAL A 126 -1.87 8.15 -9.79
CA VAL A 126 -1.38 8.60 -11.09
C VAL A 126 -2.51 8.60 -12.11
N ALA A 127 -2.66 9.72 -12.84
CA ALA A 127 -3.50 9.85 -14.02
C ALA A 127 -2.77 10.76 -15.04
N PRO A 128 -3.23 10.87 -16.30
CA PRO A 128 -2.60 11.76 -17.27
C PRO A 128 -2.50 13.20 -16.76
N GLY A 129 -1.25 13.71 -16.67
CA GLY A 129 -0.96 15.07 -16.23
C GLY A 129 -1.08 15.34 -14.73
N ARG A 130 -1.38 14.33 -13.91
CA ARG A 130 -1.51 14.48 -12.45
C ARG A 130 -0.95 13.26 -11.72
N GLU A 131 -0.15 13.52 -10.69
CA GLU A 131 0.32 12.48 -9.77
C GLU A 131 0.42 13.06 -8.36
N GLU A 132 0.25 12.20 -7.37
CA GLU A 132 0.37 12.54 -5.97
C GLU A 132 0.82 11.30 -5.19
N ALA A 133 1.77 11.47 -4.27
CA ALA A 133 2.21 10.40 -3.37
C ALA A 133 2.31 10.91 -1.93
N THR A 134 2.05 10.05 -0.99
CA THR A 134 2.16 10.31 0.45
C THR A 134 2.57 9.03 1.17
N ALA A 135 3.02 9.14 2.42
CA ALA A 135 3.29 7.99 3.28
C ALA A 135 2.58 8.13 4.63
N VAL A 136 2.21 7.02 5.21
CA VAL A 136 1.63 6.93 6.56
C VAL A 136 2.51 6.05 7.40
N THR A 137 2.90 6.54 8.57
CA THR A 137 3.70 5.81 9.56
C THR A 137 2.83 5.36 10.72
N THR A 138 3.02 4.12 11.15
CA THR A 138 2.39 3.53 12.33
C THR A 138 3.46 2.88 13.17
N ARG A 139 3.48 3.15 14.47
CA ARG A 139 4.41 2.52 15.40
C ARG A 139 3.83 1.20 15.89
N VAL A 140 4.62 0.14 15.84
CA VAL A 140 4.28 -1.18 16.37
C VAL A 140 5.30 -1.56 17.43
N THR A 141 4.83 -2.06 18.57
CA THR A 141 5.69 -2.60 19.63
C THR A 141 5.48 -4.11 19.70
N MET A 142 6.55 -4.86 19.62
CA MET A 142 6.53 -6.32 19.76
C MET A 142 6.58 -6.74 21.22
N ARG A 143 5.98 -7.89 21.53
CA ARG A 143 6.15 -8.57 22.81
C ARG A 143 7.57 -9.09 22.95
N ASP A 144 7.95 -9.38 24.16
CA ASP A 144 9.16 -10.19 24.47
C ASP A 144 8.80 -11.67 24.38
N TYR A 145 8.74 -12.20 23.15
CA TYR A 145 8.42 -13.59 22.84
C TYR A 145 9.67 -14.46 22.82
N SER A 146 9.51 -15.74 23.11
CA SER A 146 10.61 -16.73 23.14
C SER A 146 11.06 -17.17 21.74
N ASP A 147 12.23 -17.80 21.65
CA ASP A 147 12.69 -18.44 20.40
C ASP A 147 11.74 -19.56 19.96
N ALA A 148 11.14 -20.32 20.90
CA ALA A 148 10.13 -21.33 20.57
C ALA A 148 8.88 -20.72 19.90
N GLU A 149 8.43 -19.52 20.34
CA GLU A 149 7.31 -18.81 19.68
C GLU A 149 7.72 -18.35 18.27
N ILE A 150 8.96 -17.90 18.07
CA ILE A 150 9.49 -17.55 16.74
C ILE A 150 9.48 -18.78 15.83
N GLU A 151 10.05 -19.89 16.28
CA GLU A 151 10.13 -21.13 15.49
C GLU A 151 8.74 -21.66 15.13
N ALA A 152 7.81 -21.68 16.09
CA ALA A 152 6.44 -22.09 15.85
C ALA A 152 5.73 -21.20 14.82
N TYR A 153 5.94 -19.89 14.88
CA TYR A 153 5.36 -18.96 13.91
C TYR A 153 6.00 -19.07 12.53
N VAL A 154 7.33 -19.18 12.45
CA VAL A 154 8.04 -19.37 11.19
C VAL A 154 7.64 -20.66 10.50
N ALA A 155 7.43 -21.75 11.25
CA ALA A 155 6.99 -23.04 10.71
C ALA A 155 5.61 -22.97 10.01
N THR A 156 4.79 -21.97 10.30
CA THR A 156 3.49 -21.76 9.59
C THR A 156 3.64 -21.28 8.15
N GLY A 157 4.81 -20.77 7.78
CA GLY A 157 5.05 -20.11 6.49
C GLY A 157 4.44 -18.70 6.38
N GLU A 158 3.60 -18.26 7.34
CA GLU A 158 2.95 -16.95 7.31
C GLU A 158 3.92 -15.75 7.22
N PRO A 159 5.13 -15.77 7.84
CA PRO A 159 6.08 -14.67 7.77
C PRO A 159 6.63 -14.32 6.39
N LEU A 160 6.72 -15.32 5.50
CA LEU A 160 7.61 -15.28 4.32
C LEU A 160 7.22 -14.24 3.26
N ASP A 161 5.96 -13.84 3.20
CA ASP A 161 5.46 -12.85 2.23
C ASP A 161 5.34 -11.42 2.81
N LYS A 162 5.82 -11.20 4.05
CA LYS A 162 5.58 -9.96 4.79
C LYS A 162 6.87 -9.21 5.10
N ALA A 163 6.88 -7.89 4.86
CA ALA A 163 7.94 -7.01 5.37
C ALA A 163 8.03 -7.13 6.90
N GLY A 164 9.25 -7.23 7.43
CA GLY A 164 9.47 -7.45 8.86
C GLY A 164 9.11 -8.85 9.37
N ALA A 165 8.78 -9.80 8.49
CA ALA A 165 8.47 -11.19 8.81
C ALA A 165 7.30 -11.38 9.79
N TYR A 166 6.31 -10.49 9.84
CA TYR A 166 5.10 -10.67 10.65
C TYR A 166 3.89 -9.95 10.05
N GLY A 167 2.68 -10.28 10.54
CA GLY A 167 1.46 -9.55 10.23
C GLY A 167 0.62 -9.29 11.47
N VAL A 168 -0.17 -8.21 11.45
CA VAL A 168 -1.15 -7.88 12.51
C VAL A 168 -2.51 -8.55 12.27
N GLN A 169 -2.59 -9.35 11.22
CA GLN A 169 -3.68 -10.28 10.93
C GLN A 169 -3.13 -11.71 11.01
N GLY A 170 -3.98 -12.70 11.24
CA GLY A 170 -3.54 -14.09 11.34
C GLY A 170 -2.78 -14.38 12.65
N LEU A 171 -1.81 -15.29 12.59
CA LEU A 171 -1.08 -15.77 13.76
C LEU A 171 -0.06 -14.78 14.29
N GLY A 172 0.51 -13.93 13.41
CA GLY A 172 1.53 -12.93 13.76
C GLY A 172 1.04 -11.88 14.76
N VAL A 173 -0.28 -11.66 14.88
CA VAL A 173 -0.84 -10.73 15.88
C VAL A 173 -0.44 -11.12 17.31
N ARG A 174 -0.17 -12.40 17.59
CA ARG A 174 0.25 -12.88 18.90
C ARG A 174 1.64 -12.37 19.32
N LEU A 175 2.44 -11.94 18.37
CA LEU A 175 3.77 -11.39 18.64
C LEU A 175 3.73 -9.87 18.92
N VAL A 176 2.58 -9.22 18.63
CA VAL A 176 2.42 -7.78 18.77
C VAL A 176 1.88 -7.44 20.16
N ALA A 177 2.55 -6.49 20.84
CA ALA A 177 2.08 -5.94 22.11
C ALA A 177 1.15 -4.74 21.90
N ARG A 178 1.47 -3.86 20.94
CA ARG A 178 0.74 -2.62 20.72
C ARG A 178 0.91 -2.08 19.30
N VAL A 179 -0.14 -1.44 18.81
CA VAL A 179 -0.13 -0.68 17.56
C VAL A 179 -0.57 0.75 17.87
N ASP A 180 0.30 1.74 17.61
CA ASP A 180 0.04 3.15 17.81
C ASP A 180 -0.10 3.83 16.45
N GLY A 181 -1.33 4.06 16.01
CA GLY A 181 -1.66 4.65 14.71
C GLY A 181 -2.68 3.85 13.91
N CYS A 182 -2.46 3.72 12.62
CA CYS A 182 -3.41 3.15 11.67
C CYS A 182 -3.16 1.64 11.45
N VAL A 183 -4.04 0.78 11.95
CA VAL A 183 -3.93 -0.68 11.76
C VAL A 183 -3.96 -1.04 10.27
N THR A 184 -4.81 -0.41 9.46
CA THR A 184 -4.89 -0.71 8.01
C THR A 184 -3.63 -0.27 7.25
N ASN A 185 -2.86 0.68 7.79
CA ASN A 185 -1.51 0.99 7.32
C ASN A 185 -0.57 -0.21 7.52
N VAL A 186 -0.59 -0.81 8.71
CA VAL A 186 0.25 -1.99 9.02
C VAL A 186 -0.13 -3.19 8.15
N VAL A 187 -1.42 -3.35 7.82
CA VAL A 187 -1.89 -4.40 6.89
C VAL A 187 -1.44 -4.16 5.45
N GLY A 188 -1.21 -2.88 5.06
CA GLY A 188 -0.63 -2.53 3.76
C GLY A 188 -1.39 -1.52 2.91
N LEU A 189 -2.48 -0.92 3.43
CA LEU A 189 -3.17 0.20 2.79
C LEU A 189 -3.88 1.06 3.85
N PRO A 190 -3.44 2.30 4.10
CA PRO A 190 -4.09 3.19 5.08
C PRO A 190 -5.42 3.70 4.52
N VAL A 191 -6.51 3.00 4.84
CA VAL A 191 -7.85 3.17 4.24
C VAL A 191 -8.36 4.61 4.36
N SER A 192 -8.22 5.25 5.52
CA SER A 192 -8.67 6.65 5.72
C SER A 192 -7.90 7.65 4.86
N THR A 193 -6.58 7.47 4.70
CA THR A 193 -5.75 8.32 3.84
C THR A 193 -6.06 8.06 2.37
N THR A 194 -6.20 6.79 1.99
CA THR A 194 -6.59 6.39 0.64
C THR A 194 -7.94 6.97 0.25
N ARG A 195 -8.95 6.92 1.14
CA ARG A 195 -10.26 7.54 0.93
C ARG A 195 -10.12 9.02 0.61
N ARG A 196 -9.45 9.81 1.47
CA ARG A 196 -9.25 11.26 1.27
C ARG A 196 -8.53 11.59 -0.04
N LEU A 197 -7.57 10.75 -0.45
CA LEU A 197 -6.90 10.89 -1.74
C LEU A 197 -7.90 10.69 -2.89
N LEU A 198 -8.69 9.62 -2.87
CA LEU A 198 -9.66 9.30 -3.91
C LEU A 198 -10.77 10.34 -4.01
N GLU A 199 -11.24 10.88 -2.88
CA GLU A 199 -12.21 11.99 -2.82
C GLU A 199 -11.66 13.27 -3.50
N ARG A 200 -10.41 13.68 -3.16
CA ARG A 200 -9.76 14.84 -3.81
C ARG A 200 -9.51 14.64 -5.31
N TRP A 201 -9.46 13.41 -5.75
CA TRP A 201 -9.27 13.04 -7.15
C TRP A 201 -10.59 12.82 -7.90
N GLY A 202 -11.74 12.92 -7.22
CA GLY A 202 -13.07 12.74 -7.82
C GLY A 202 -13.33 11.29 -8.25
N VAL A 203 -12.74 10.32 -7.56
CA VAL A 203 -12.96 8.88 -7.77
C VAL A 203 -14.05 8.37 -6.81
N LEU A 204 -14.16 8.97 -5.63
CA LEU A 204 -15.20 8.80 -4.60
C LEU A 204 -16.03 10.05 -4.46
#